data_ff9b8fa984e906a4cc64a5f40556ead5
#
_entry.id   ff9b8fa984e906a4cc64a5f40556ead5
#
_cell.length_a   1.000
_cell.length_b   1.000
_cell.length_c   1.000
_cell.angle_alpha   90.00
_cell.angle_beta   90.00
_cell.angle_gamma   90.00
#
_symmetry.space_group_name_H-M   'P 1'
#
loop_
_entity.id
_entity.type
_entity.pdbx_description
1 polymer ?
#
loop_
_entity_poly.entity_id
_entity_poly.type
_entity_poly.pdbx_seq_one_letter_code
_entity_poly.pdbx_strand_id
1 'polypeptide(L)'
;MSVLTFREATLPNGLRVIAEINREAKSTALGYFVRTGSRDELAGEEGVSHFLEHMVFKGTERRSAWDVNREFDEMGAKYNAFTNEELTVFYGAVLPEFAPRLLDLLSDLMRPALREDEFETERKVILEEIALYRDRPHFVLYERAQEAYFGRHPLAKPVLGTTESIEAMTRAQMAAYHARRYVPNNMTLAFAGNLDWDEMLALAERMTRGWTRGAAPRNHPGFTPEPRRLRTPYDKASQAYAVFVAPGHAAAAEERYAARVLADVLGDPDNGRLFWRLVDPGLVETAMAYHHEYEELGTFLVYLQGDPAHEEEVSARVREELQRLEKRGVEAEELERAKLKTATSLVFAGETSLSRLFYLGMGYSYTGRYEALDTVRRWVMHLEPYHLGELLEARPFSRALEYWLVPADHG
;
A
#
# COMPACT_ATOMS: atom_id res chain seq x y z
N MET A 1 5.86 -23.24 -21.11
CA MET A 1 5.37 -22.34 -20.03
C MET A 1 5.99 -22.83 -18.75
N SER A 2 6.77 -22.03 -18.04
CA SER A 2 7.27 -22.43 -16.70
C SER A 2 6.07 -22.65 -15.79
N VAL A 3 6.04 -23.82 -15.14
CA VAL A 3 4.94 -24.16 -14.23
C VAL A 3 5.22 -23.45 -12.91
N LEU A 4 4.52 -22.32 -12.68
CA LEU A 4 4.51 -21.68 -11.36
C LEU A 4 3.85 -22.63 -10.36
N THR A 5 4.53 -22.87 -9.25
CA THR A 5 4.01 -23.76 -8.20
C THR A 5 3.78 -22.94 -6.93
N PHE A 6 2.53 -22.87 -6.48
CA PHE A 6 2.21 -22.30 -5.17
C PHE A 6 2.38 -23.35 -4.07
N ARG A 7 2.95 -22.91 -2.94
CA ARG A 7 3.09 -23.70 -1.71
C ARG A 7 2.71 -22.84 -0.51
N GLU A 8 2.10 -23.46 0.49
CA GLU A 8 1.80 -22.81 1.76
C GLU A 8 1.97 -23.77 2.93
N ALA A 9 2.34 -23.22 4.08
CA ALA A 9 2.42 -23.92 5.36
C ALA A 9 2.17 -22.95 6.51
N THR A 10 1.71 -23.47 7.64
CA THR A 10 1.66 -22.71 8.90
C THR A 10 2.57 -23.38 9.90
N LEU A 11 3.59 -22.68 10.37
CA LEU A 11 4.54 -23.19 11.34
C LEU A 11 3.89 -23.38 12.72
N PRO A 12 4.47 -24.21 13.62
CA PRO A 12 3.91 -24.45 14.94
C PRO A 12 3.69 -23.17 15.78
N ASN A 13 4.51 -22.14 15.58
CA ASN A 13 4.37 -20.85 16.22
C ASN A 13 3.28 -19.96 15.59
N GLY A 14 2.63 -20.41 14.51
CA GLY A 14 1.57 -19.71 13.81
C GLY A 14 2.00 -18.79 12.69
N LEU A 15 3.30 -18.70 12.37
CA LEU A 15 3.80 -17.98 11.19
C LEU A 15 3.29 -18.67 9.92
N ARG A 16 2.66 -17.90 9.03
CA ARG A 16 2.32 -18.38 7.69
C ARG A 16 3.51 -18.25 6.78
N VAL A 17 3.77 -19.29 6.01
CA VAL A 17 4.84 -19.33 5.01
C VAL A 17 4.20 -19.66 3.67
N ILE A 18 4.41 -18.80 2.68
CA ILE A 18 3.85 -18.98 1.33
C ILE A 18 4.95 -18.83 0.29
N ALA A 19 4.84 -19.54 -0.80
CA ALA A 19 5.82 -19.43 -1.88
C ALA A 19 5.16 -19.57 -3.24
N GLU A 20 5.63 -18.76 -4.18
CA GLU A 20 5.39 -18.95 -5.60
C GLU A 20 6.72 -19.30 -6.29
N ILE A 21 6.87 -20.58 -6.63
CA ILE A 21 8.13 -21.14 -7.11
C ILE A 21 8.17 -21.11 -8.63
N ASN A 22 9.21 -20.48 -9.17
CA ASN A 22 9.58 -20.49 -10.57
C ASN A 22 11.04 -20.97 -10.70
N ARG A 23 11.26 -22.22 -11.10
CA ARG A 23 12.60 -22.79 -11.24
C ARG A 23 13.43 -22.16 -12.37
N GLU A 24 12.81 -21.45 -13.29
CA GLU A 24 13.48 -20.74 -14.39
C GLU A 24 13.92 -19.32 -14.01
N ALA A 25 13.38 -18.78 -12.91
CA ALA A 25 13.77 -17.46 -12.43
C ALA A 25 15.25 -17.41 -12.05
N LYS A 26 15.90 -16.29 -12.29
CA LYS A 26 17.32 -16.05 -11.99
C LYS A 26 17.53 -15.36 -10.64
N SER A 27 16.46 -15.09 -9.92
CA SER A 27 16.48 -14.45 -8.60
C SER A 27 15.46 -15.11 -7.67
N THR A 28 15.68 -14.89 -6.40
CA THR A 28 14.71 -15.19 -5.33
C THR A 28 14.43 -13.91 -4.57
N ALA A 29 13.15 -13.61 -4.39
CA ALA A 29 12.69 -12.55 -3.52
C ALA A 29 11.96 -13.16 -2.32
N LEU A 30 12.14 -12.56 -1.14
CA LEU A 30 11.44 -12.97 0.07
C LEU A 30 11.19 -11.78 0.98
N GLY A 31 10.19 -11.88 1.85
CA GLY A 31 9.86 -10.80 2.76
C GLY A 31 8.86 -11.20 3.83
N TYR A 32 8.93 -10.47 4.93
CA TYR A 32 7.94 -10.51 6.01
C TYR A 32 6.89 -9.43 5.79
N PHE A 33 5.65 -9.85 5.71
CA PHE A 33 4.46 -9.01 5.64
C PHE A 33 3.82 -9.02 7.02
N VAL A 34 4.01 -7.95 7.76
CA VAL A 34 3.45 -7.81 9.11
C VAL A 34 2.11 -7.10 8.99
N ARG A 35 1.02 -7.74 9.48
CA ARG A 35 -0.33 -7.15 9.42
C ARG A 35 -0.46 -6.08 10.50
N THR A 36 0.28 -4.98 10.31
CA THR A 36 0.27 -3.80 11.17
C THR A 36 0.70 -2.56 10.40
N GLY A 37 0.06 -1.43 10.69
CA GLY A 37 0.35 -0.13 10.13
C GLY A 37 -0.28 0.96 10.98
N SER A 38 -0.39 2.19 10.47
CA SER A 38 -0.87 3.33 11.25
C SER A 38 -2.26 3.13 11.84
N ARG A 39 -3.13 2.35 11.19
CA ARG A 39 -4.47 2.06 11.72
C ARG A 39 -4.46 1.28 13.04
N ASP A 40 -3.40 0.49 13.30
CA ASP A 40 -3.29 -0.39 14.46
C ASP A 40 -2.63 0.28 15.68
N GLU A 41 -2.18 1.51 15.53
CA GLU A 41 -1.58 2.32 16.57
C GLU A 41 -2.63 2.75 17.60
N LEU A 42 -2.27 2.81 18.86
CA LEU A 42 -3.12 3.34 19.92
C LEU A 42 -2.96 4.87 20.00
N ALA A 43 -3.85 5.53 20.74
CA ALA A 43 -3.71 6.95 21.00
C ALA A 43 -2.36 7.23 21.71
N GLY A 44 -1.58 8.17 21.17
CA GLY A 44 -0.24 8.51 21.64
C GLY A 44 0.88 7.61 21.06
N GLU A 45 0.55 6.73 20.09
CA GLU A 45 1.52 5.92 19.34
C GLU A 45 1.61 6.34 17.86
N GLU A 46 1.00 7.46 17.47
CA GLU A 46 0.91 7.89 16.08
C GLU A 46 2.32 8.00 15.45
N GLY A 47 2.54 7.23 14.37
CA GLY A 47 3.82 7.13 13.65
C GLY A 47 4.76 6.04 14.16
N VAL A 48 4.38 5.27 15.22
CA VAL A 48 5.25 4.21 15.75
C VAL A 48 5.52 3.10 14.75
N SER A 49 4.57 2.80 13.86
CA SER A 49 4.73 1.75 12.84
C SER A 49 5.87 2.09 11.88
N HIS A 50 5.88 3.32 11.36
CA HIS A 50 6.90 3.81 10.46
C HIS A 50 8.25 4.01 11.18
N PHE A 51 8.25 4.57 12.38
CA PHE A 51 9.47 4.73 13.15
C PHE A 51 10.11 3.37 13.50
N LEU A 52 9.29 2.36 13.84
CA LEU A 52 9.79 1.00 14.06
C LEU A 52 10.36 0.38 12.78
N GLU A 53 9.78 0.65 11.62
CA GLU A 53 10.33 0.22 10.33
C GLU A 53 11.80 0.64 10.18
N HIS A 54 12.11 1.92 10.44
CA HIS A 54 13.47 2.45 10.44
C HIS A 54 14.36 1.74 11.47
N MET A 55 13.83 1.58 12.69
CA MET A 55 14.59 0.97 13.78
C MET A 55 14.93 -0.50 13.57
N VAL A 56 14.15 -1.22 12.76
CA VAL A 56 14.45 -2.62 12.40
C VAL A 56 15.82 -2.75 11.73
N PHE A 57 16.23 -1.79 10.92
CA PHE A 57 17.53 -1.79 10.25
C PHE A 57 18.70 -1.29 11.12
N LYS A 58 18.41 -0.80 12.34
CA LYS A 58 19.45 -0.31 13.27
C LYS A 58 20.08 -1.40 14.14
N GLY A 59 19.80 -2.65 13.79
CA GLY A 59 20.46 -3.83 14.35
C GLY A 59 19.64 -4.62 15.34
N THR A 60 20.17 -5.76 15.68
CA THR A 60 19.60 -6.79 16.54
C THR A 60 20.53 -7.09 17.71
N GLU A 61 20.23 -8.07 18.54
CA GLU A 61 21.19 -8.57 19.55
C GLU A 61 22.45 -9.20 18.91
N ARG A 62 22.31 -9.74 17.68
CA ARG A 62 23.40 -10.44 16.99
C ARG A 62 24.19 -9.53 16.04
N ARG A 63 23.58 -8.43 15.58
CA ARG A 63 24.08 -7.58 14.50
C ARG A 63 24.00 -6.10 14.88
N SER A 64 25.06 -5.36 14.60
CA SER A 64 25.00 -3.89 14.59
C SER A 64 24.32 -3.38 13.31
N ALA A 65 23.96 -2.10 13.24
CA ALA A 65 23.47 -1.47 12.01
C ALA A 65 24.47 -1.60 10.84
N TRP A 66 25.78 -1.50 11.14
CA TRP A 66 26.84 -1.69 10.16
C TRP A 66 26.86 -3.13 9.61
N ASP A 67 26.72 -4.16 10.49
CA ASP A 67 26.68 -5.55 10.06
C ASP A 67 25.47 -5.84 9.17
N VAL A 68 24.30 -5.27 9.49
CA VAL A 68 23.09 -5.39 8.67
C VAL A 68 23.33 -4.87 7.25
N ASN A 69 23.84 -3.63 7.13
CA ASN A 69 24.13 -3.03 5.82
C ASN A 69 25.19 -3.83 5.05
N ARG A 70 26.27 -4.23 5.72
CA ARG A 70 27.33 -5.03 5.12
C ARG A 70 26.81 -6.37 4.60
N GLU A 71 25.96 -7.08 5.36
CA GLU A 71 25.44 -8.37 4.93
C GLU A 71 24.51 -8.27 3.72
N PHE A 72 23.68 -7.22 3.63
CA PHE A 72 22.93 -6.95 2.42
C PHE A 72 23.82 -6.67 1.22
N ASP A 73 24.87 -5.87 1.41
CA ASP A 73 25.81 -5.49 0.37
C ASP A 73 26.61 -6.70 -0.15
N GLU A 74 27.12 -7.53 0.77
CA GLU A 74 27.83 -8.77 0.44
C GLU A 74 26.99 -9.78 -0.38
N MET A 75 25.68 -9.76 -0.23
CA MET A 75 24.74 -10.58 -1.03
C MET A 75 24.35 -9.91 -2.34
N GLY A 76 24.73 -8.64 -2.57
CA GLY A 76 24.21 -7.84 -3.68
C GLY A 76 22.68 -7.70 -3.64
N ALA A 77 22.12 -7.66 -2.45
CA ALA A 77 20.68 -7.67 -2.25
C ALA A 77 20.05 -6.34 -2.69
N LYS A 78 18.90 -6.45 -3.38
CA LYS A 78 17.96 -5.34 -3.49
C LYS A 78 16.98 -5.47 -2.34
N TYR A 79 17.04 -4.58 -1.37
CA TYR A 79 16.21 -4.63 -0.18
C TYR A 79 15.58 -3.28 0.13
N ASN A 80 14.48 -3.29 0.82
CA ASN A 80 13.83 -2.12 1.39
C ASN A 80 12.74 -2.56 2.39
N ALA A 81 12.05 -1.58 2.96
CA ALA A 81 10.82 -1.76 3.70
C ALA A 81 9.83 -0.65 3.33
N PHE A 82 8.57 -0.84 3.69
CA PHE A 82 7.58 0.22 3.68
C PHE A 82 6.49 -0.04 4.70
N THR A 83 5.90 1.03 5.17
CA THR A 83 4.72 1.04 6.04
C THR A 83 3.58 1.76 5.34
N ASN A 84 2.38 1.17 5.41
CA ASN A 84 1.15 1.85 5.05
C ASN A 84 0.16 1.79 6.24
N GLU A 85 -1.10 2.08 5.99
CA GLU A 85 -2.12 2.07 7.02
C GLU A 85 -2.33 0.69 7.65
N GLU A 86 -2.06 -0.40 6.92
CA GLU A 86 -2.45 -1.76 7.31
C GLU A 86 -1.31 -2.79 7.35
N LEU A 87 -0.22 -2.52 6.64
CA LEU A 87 0.92 -3.43 6.53
C LEU A 87 2.25 -2.71 6.74
N THR A 88 3.18 -3.42 7.37
CA THR A 88 4.61 -3.09 7.32
C THR A 88 5.33 -4.26 6.68
N VAL A 89 6.10 -4.01 5.64
CA VAL A 89 6.72 -5.05 4.81
C VAL A 89 8.23 -4.85 4.78
N PHE A 90 8.98 -5.92 5.11
CA PHE A 90 10.44 -5.97 5.03
C PHE A 90 10.82 -7.02 3.99
N TYR A 91 11.58 -6.65 2.98
CA TYR A 91 11.84 -7.55 1.84
C TYR A 91 13.23 -7.41 1.25
N GLY A 92 13.64 -8.44 0.54
CA GLY A 92 14.83 -8.41 -0.28
C GLY A 92 14.74 -9.37 -1.45
N ALA A 93 15.57 -9.11 -2.46
CA ALA A 93 15.76 -9.98 -3.62
C ALA A 93 17.25 -10.17 -3.87
N VAL A 94 17.65 -11.43 -4.11
CA VAL A 94 19.03 -11.88 -4.27
C VAL A 94 19.14 -12.93 -5.37
N LEU A 95 20.37 -13.33 -5.69
CA LEU A 95 20.58 -14.57 -6.42
C LEU A 95 20.14 -15.78 -5.58
N PRO A 96 19.66 -16.88 -6.20
CA PRO A 96 19.06 -18.00 -5.47
C PRO A 96 19.94 -18.59 -4.37
N GLU A 97 21.25 -18.66 -4.57
CA GLU A 97 22.23 -19.19 -3.61
C GLU A 97 22.32 -18.38 -2.32
N PHE A 98 21.93 -17.10 -2.34
CA PHE A 98 21.92 -16.23 -1.16
C PHE A 98 20.57 -16.19 -0.42
N ALA A 99 19.52 -16.85 -0.95
CA ALA A 99 18.19 -16.83 -0.33
C ALA A 99 18.19 -17.35 1.13
N PRO A 100 18.93 -18.41 1.50
CA PRO A 100 19.02 -18.84 2.89
C PRO A 100 19.65 -17.80 3.82
N ARG A 101 20.69 -17.08 3.34
CA ARG A 101 21.35 -16.03 4.12
C ARG A 101 20.45 -14.80 4.28
N LEU A 102 19.74 -14.42 3.22
CA LEU A 102 18.77 -13.33 3.27
C LEU A 102 17.62 -13.64 4.25
N LEU A 103 17.16 -14.91 4.29
CA LEU A 103 16.14 -15.32 5.25
C LEU A 103 16.63 -15.22 6.70
N ASP A 104 17.89 -15.62 6.99
CA ASP A 104 18.47 -15.47 8.33
C ASP A 104 18.53 -14.00 8.74
N LEU A 105 19.01 -13.14 7.83
CA LEU A 105 19.11 -11.71 8.09
C LEU A 105 17.74 -11.08 8.36
N LEU A 106 16.76 -11.28 7.45
CA LEU A 106 15.43 -10.70 7.62
C LEU A 106 14.70 -11.26 8.85
N SER A 107 14.89 -12.55 9.17
CA SER A 107 14.29 -13.14 10.38
C SER A 107 14.88 -12.53 11.66
N ASP A 108 16.18 -12.26 11.68
CA ASP A 108 16.84 -11.61 12.81
C ASP A 108 16.35 -10.16 12.96
N LEU A 109 16.22 -9.44 11.86
CA LEU A 109 15.69 -8.07 11.84
C LEU A 109 14.27 -7.95 12.42
N MET A 110 13.45 -9.00 12.34
CA MET A 110 12.12 -9.00 12.99
C MET A 110 12.22 -8.99 14.53
N ARG A 111 13.41 -9.01 15.10
CA ARG A 111 13.69 -8.90 16.54
C ARG A 111 14.75 -7.82 16.79
N PRO A 112 14.42 -6.54 16.50
CA PRO A 112 15.36 -5.43 16.63
C PRO A 112 15.74 -5.21 18.11
N ALA A 113 16.98 -4.80 18.35
CA ALA A 113 17.48 -4.51 19.69
C ALA A 113 16.91 -3.20 20.27
N LEU A 114 16.42 -2.30 19.43
CA LEU A 114 15.88 -0.99 19.79
C LEU A 114 16.82 -0.23 20.74
N ARG A 115 18.12 -0.09 20.38
CA ARG A 115 19.11 0.61 21.20
C ARG A 115 18.74 2.08 21.35
N GLU A 116 18.99 2.63 22.55
CA GLU A 116 18.59 4.00 22.90
C GLU A 116 19.26 5.06 22.03
N ASP A 117 20.54 4.92 21.77
CA ASP A 117 21.33 5.83 20.95
C ASP A 117 20.88 5.83 19.48
N GLU A 118 20.57 4.67 18.94
CA GLU A 118 19.99 4.52 17.60
C GLU A 118 18.57 5.12 17.55
N PHE A 119 17.76 4.90 18.59
CA PHE A 119 16.40 5.43 18.68
C PHE A 119 16.40 6.97 18.68
N GLU A 120 17.27 7.60 19.47
CA GLU A 120 17.36 9.06 19.52
C GLU A 120 17.95 9.65 18.22
N THR A 121 18.83 8.92 17.55
CA THR A 121 19.37 9.31 16.25
C THR A 121 18.28 9.25 15.18
N GLU A 122 17.53 8.15 15.14
CA GLU A 122 16.52 7.92 14.12
C GLU A 122 15.28 8.81 14.32
N ARG A 123 14.94 9.17 15.57
CA ARG A 123 13.90 10.18 15.85
C ARG A 123 14.15 11.47 15.05
N LYS A 124 15.40 11.95 15.01
CA LYS A 124 15.75 13.17 14.26
C LYS A 124 15.54 12.97 12.76
N VAL A 125 15.91 11.80 12.23
CA VAL A 125 15.70 11.46 10.82
C VAL A 125 14.22 11.48 10.48
N ILE A 126 13.37 10.88 11.31
CA ILE A 126 11.90 10.89 11.10
C ILE A 126 11.33 12.31 11.15
N LEU A 127 11.79 13.15 12.07
CA LEU A 127 11.36 14.56 12.14
C LEU A 127 11.75 15.35 10.90
N GLU A 128 12.97 15.12 10.38
CA GLU A 128 13.40 15.72 9.11
C GLU A 128 12.58 15.19 7.93
N GLU A 129 12.24 13.93 7.92
CA GLU A 129 11.39 13.32 6.90
C GLU A 129 9.98 13.93 6.91
N ILE A 130 9.34 14.07 8.09
CA ILE A 130 8.05 14.75 8.23
C ILE A 130 8.13 16.18 7.66
N ALA A 131 9.19 16.92 7.97
CA ALA A 131 9.40 18.26 7.43
C ALA A 131 9.51 18.26 5.89
N LEU A 132 10.26 17.29 5.34
CA LEU A 132 10.41 17.12 3.88
C LEU A 132 9.07 16.81 3.19
N TYR A 133 8.23 15.96 3.78
CA TYR A 133 6.92 15.62 3.21
C TYR A 133 5.93 16.78 3.29
N ARG A 134 6.03 17.64 4.32
CA ARG A 134 5.28 18.90 4.39
C ARG A 134 5.64 19.90 3.27
N ASP A 135 6.78 19.72 2.60
CA ASP A 135 7.17 20.53 1.42
C ASP A 135 6.61 19.96 0.11
N ARG A 136 5.86 18.87 0.15
CA ARG A 136 5.27 18.21 -1.02
C ARG A 136 3.76 18.30 -1.00
N PRO A 137 3.13 19.25 -1.74
CA PRO A 137 1.69 19.49 -1.68
C PRO A 137 0.82 18.25 -1.95
N HIS A 138 1.23 17.38 -2.88
CA HIS A 138 0.49 16.15 -3.18
C HIS A 138 0.42 15.19 -1.98
N PHE A 139 1.47 15.12 -1.16
CA PHE A 139 1.48 14.32 0.07
C PHE A 139 0.53 14.90 1.12
N VAL A 140 0.63 16.22 1.33
CA VAL A 140 -0.23 16.96 2.27
C VAL A 140 -1.70 16.87 1.86
N LEU A 141 -1.98 16.93 0.55
CA LEU A 141 -3.32 16.72 0.01
C LEU A 141 -3.87 15.35 0.41
N TYR A 142 -3.08 14.28 0.16
CA TYR A 142 -3.50 12.90 0.44
C TYR A 142 -3.79 12.71 1.93
N GLU A 143 -2.87 13.09 2.82
CA GLU A 143 -3.03 12.95 4.27
C GLU A 143 -4.28 13.70 4.79
N ARG A 144 -4.44 14.97 4.38
CA ARG A 144 -5.59 15.79 4.81
C ARG A 144 -6.91 15.27 4.26
N ALA A 145 -6.92 14.80 3.01
CA ALA A 145 -8.11 14.22 2.42
C ALA A 145 -8.48 12.89 3.11
N GLN A 146 -7.49 12.06 3.45
CA GLN A 146 -7.69 10.82 4.17
C GLN A 146 -8.24 11.09 5.58
N GLU A 147 -7.64 12.01 6.32
CA GLU A 147 -8.16 12.47 7.61
C GLU A 147 -9.60 12.98 7.50
N ALA A 148 -9.87 13.85 6.52
CA ALA A 148 -11.20 14.43 6.30
C ALA A 148 -12.24 13.38 5.88
N TYR A 149 -11.84 12.39 5.05
CA TYR A 149 -12.73 11.32 4.58
C TYR A 149 -13.05 10.32 5.67
N PHE A 150 -12.02 9.82 6.35
CA PHE A 150 -12.17 8.76 7.37
C PHE A 150 -12.53 9.29 8.77
N GLY A 151 -12.20 10.53 9.09
CA GLY A 151 -12.54 11.16 10.36
C GLY A 151 -12.03 10.40 11.59
N ARG A 152 -12.91 9.73 12.32
CA ARG A 152 -12.55 8.93 13.51
C ARG A 152 -12.21 7.47 13.20
N HIS A 153 -12.34 7.05 11.96
CA HIS A 153 -11.98 5.70 11.56
C HIS A 153 -10.46 5.51 11.67
N PRO A 154 -9.95 4.33 12.06
CA PRO A 154 -8.51 4.09 12.20
C PRO A 154 -7.67 4.39 10.96
N LEU A 155 -8.23 4.28 9.77
CA LEU A 155 -7.56 4.62 8.50
C LEU A 155 -7.31 6.13 8.31
N ALA A 156 -7.82 7.00 9.18
CA ALA A 156 -7.54 8.44 9.15
C ALA A 156 -6.15 8.81 9.68
N LYS A 157 -5.45 7.88 10.34
CA LYS A 157 -4.16 8.17 10.99
C LYS A 157 -3.05 8.32 9.97
N PRO A 158 -2.24 9.40 10.08
CA PRO A 158 -1.08 9.59 9.21
C PRO A 158 -0.03 8.49 9.48
N VAL A 159 0.55 7.94 8.41
CA VAL A 159 1.56 6.87 8.51
C VAL A 159 2.83 7.34 9.21
N LEU A 160 3.27 8.56 8.92
CA LEU A 160 4.48 9.16 9.52
C LEU A 160 4.27 9.64 10.96
N GLY A 161 3.01 9.71 11.42
CA GLY A 161 2.67 10.41 12.65
C GLY A 161 2.74 11.94 12.50
N THR A 162 2.85 12.63 13.62
CA THR A 162 3.04 14.09 13.66
C THR A 162 4.35 14.44 14.34
N THR A 163 4.82 15.69 14.18
CA THR A 163 6.02 16.17 14.89
C THR A 163 5.88 15.92 16.39
N GLU A 164 4.73 16.29 16.95
CA GLU A 164 4.44 16.18 18.37
C GLU A 164 4.41 14.73 18.85
N SER A 165 3.82 13.82 18.08
CA SER A 165 3.75 12.40 18.44
C SER A 165 5.14 11.73 18.39
N ILE A 166 5.97 12.07 17.40
CA ILE A 166 7.33 11.53 17.27
C ILE A 166 8.26 12.10 18.35
N GLU A 167 8.15 13.40 18.67
CA GLU A 167 8.90 14.00 19.78
C GLU A 167 8.56 13.37 21.15
N ALA A 168 7.28 13.08 21.37
CA ALA A 168 6.79 12.46 22.60
C ALA A 168 7.01 10.93 22.68
N MET A 169 7.25 10.26 21.54
CA MET A 169 7.42 8.81 21.47
C MET A 169 8.58 8.33 22.32
N THR A 170 8.35 7.30 23.11
CA THR A 170 9.39 6.65 23.91
C THR A 170 9.78 5.30 23.32
N ARG A 171 11.03 4.91 23.54
CA ARG A 171 11.51 3.57 23.18
C ARG A 171 10.68 2.46 23.84
N ALA A 172 10.21 2.69 25.06
CA ALA A 172 9.36 1.73 25.77
C ALA A 172 8.00 1.53 25.10
N GLN A 173 7.37 2.59 24.59
CA GLN A 173 6.13 2.49 23.79
C GLN A 173 6.38 1.72 22.50
N MET A 174 7.47 2.01 21.76
CA MET A 174 7.85 1.27 20.57
C MET A 174 8.09 -0.21 20.86
N ALA A 175 8.79 -0.55 21.94
CA ALA A 175 9.02 -1.93 22.35
C ALA A 175 7.70 -2.65 22.70
N ALA A 176 6.78 -1.98 23.37
CA ALA A 176 5.45 -2.50 23.67
C ALA A 176 4.60 -2.70 22.39
N TYR A 177 4.67 -1.76 21.45
CA TYR A 177 4.04 -1.89 20.12
C TYR A 177 4.61 -3.08 19.36
N HIS A 178 5.94 -3.22 19.28
CA HIS A 178 6.61 -4.36 18.63
C HIS A 178 6.16 -5.69 19.26
N ALA A 179 6.21 -5.80 20.58
CA ALA A 179 5.80 -7.02 21.28
C ALA A 179 4.33 -7.41 21.02
N ARG A 180 3.44 -6.41 20.83
CA ARG A 180 2.01 -6.62 20.56
C ARG A 180 1.74 -6.98 19.11
N ARG A 181 2.45 -6.39 18.15
CA ARG A 181 2.13 -6.50 16.72
C ARG A 181 3.01 -7.47 15.94
N TYR A 182 4.30 -7.60 16.30
CA TYR A 182 5.28 -8.44 15.61
C TYR A 182 5.30 -9.88 16.14
N VAL A 183 4.11 -10.45 16.29
CA VAL A 183 3.92 -11.85 16.68
C VAL A 183 3.78 -12.74 15.43
N PRO A 184 4.29 -13.99 15.43
CA PRO A 184 4.38 -14.81 14.22
C PRO A 184 3.02 -15.05 13.55
N ASN A 185 1.96 -15.21 14.30
CA ASN A 185 0.62 -15.41 13.75
C ASN A 185 -0.06 -14.12 13.23
N ASN A 186 0.63 -12.98 13.28
CA ASN A 186 0.28 -11.71 12.64
C ASN A 186 1.19 -11.39 11.45
N MET A 187 2.00 -12.34 11.03
CA MET A 187 2.96 -12.20 9.93
C MET A 187 2.75 -13.27 8.86
N THR A 188 3.07 -12.90 7.63
CA THR A 188 3.24 -13.83 6.52
C THR A 188 4.67 -13.71 5.99
N LEU A 189 5.40 -14.81 5.94
CA LEU A 189 6.67 -14.91 5.23
C LEU A 189 6.39 -15.40 3.82
N ALA A 190 6.67 -14.57 2.84
CA ALA A 190 6.43 -14.88 1.44
C ALA A 190 7.75 -15.05 0.68
N PHE A 191 7.73 -15.95 -0.30
CA PHE A 191 8.83 -16.22 -1.23
C PHE A 191 8.33 -16.18 -2.66
N ALA A 192 9.15 -15.68 -3.58
CA ALA A 192 8.87 -15.76 -5.00
C ALA A 192 10.16 -15.97 -5.80
N GLY A 193 10.13 -16.83 -6.81
CA GLY A 193 11.27 -17.09 -7.69
C GLY A 193 11.86 -18.49 -7.56
N ASN A 194 13.18 -18.59 -7.74
CA ASN A 194 13.87 -19.88 -7.78
C ASN A 194 14.37 -20.26 -6.38
N LEU A 195 13.66 -21.16 -5.71
CA LEU A 195 14.00 -21.61 -4.36
C LEU A 195 13.65 -23.10 -4.17
N ASP A 196 14.29 -23.74 -3.20
CA ASP A 196 13.86 -25.02 -2.67
C ASP A 196 12.90 -24.81 -1.51
N TRP A 197 11.66 -25.29 -1.66
CA TRP A 197 10.61 -25.10 -0.67
C TRP A 197 10.91 -25.76 0.67
N ASP A 198 11.36 -27.01 0.64
CA ASP A 198 11.55 -27.78 1.87
C ASP A 198 12.74 -27.25 2.67
N GLU A 199 13.81 -26.84 1.98
CA GLU A 199 14.95 -26.17 2.60
C GLU A 199 14.54 -24.86 3.25
N MET A 200 13.84 -23.98 2.51
CA MET A 200 13.47 -22.66 3.00
C MET A 200 12.43 -22.73 4.12
N LEU A 201 11.49 -23.69 4.06
CA LEU A 201 10.52 -23.92 5.12
C LEU A 201 11.20 -24.40 6.41
N ALA A 202 12.11 -25.39 6.32
CA ALA A 202 12.87 -25.90 7.46
C ALA A 202 13.76 -24.81 8.07
N LEU A 203 14.34 -23.93 7.23
CA LEU A 203 15.13 -22.78 7.69
C LEU A 203 14.25 -21.76 8.41
N ALA A 204 13.09 -21.40 7.84
CA ALA A 204 12.11 -20.49 8.47
C ALA A 204 11.67 -21.02 9.85
N GLU A 205 11.38 -22.32 9.97
CA GLU A 205 11.04 -22.95 11.25
C GLU A 205 12.17 -22.83 12.28
N ARG A 206 13.42 -23.10 11.87
CA ARG A 206 14.58 -22.96 12.77
C ARG A 206 14.79 -21.53 13.25
N MET A 207 14.72 -20.55 12.31
CA MET A 207 14.96 -19.13 12.63
C MET A 207 13.87 -18.54 13.54
N THR A 208 12.65 -19.02 13.43
CA THR A 208 11.50 -18.48 14.15
C THR A 208 11.05 -19.33 15.33
N ARG A 209 11.77 -20.41 15.67
CA ARG A 209 11.39 -21.38 16.73
C ARG A 209 11.11 -20.73 18.09
N GLY A 210 11.86 -19.70 18.45
CA GLY A 210 11.71 -18.98 19.72
C GLY A 210 10.60 -17.90 19.71
N TRP A 211 9.89 -17.72 18.58
CA TRP A 211 8.85 -16.71 18.49
C TRP A 211 7.55 -17.21 19.10
N THR A 212 6.98 -16.41 19.99
CA THR A 212 5.76 -16.76 20.71
C THR A 212 4.53 -16.16 20.03
N ARG A 213 3.49 -16.96 19.86
CA ARG A 213 2.17 -16.49 19.39
C ARG A 213 1.63 -15.43 20.33
N GLY A 214 0.90 -14.46 19.77
CA GLY A 214 0.26 -13.40 20.53
C GLY A 214 -1.08 -12.99 19.94
N ALA A 215 -1.84 -12.22 20.72
CA ALA A 215 -3.05 -11.58 20.22
C ALA A 215 -2.67 -10.25 19.56
N ALA A 216 -3.00 -10.12 18.27
CA ALA A 216 -2.83 -8.88 17.50
C ALA A 216 -4.16 -8.50 16.85
N PRO A 217 -5.21 -8.19 17.65
CA PRO A 217 -6.52 -7.85 17.11
C PRO A 217 -6.44 -6.56 16.32
N ARG A 218 -7.28 -6.47 15.27
CA ARG A 218 -7.52 -5.25 14.50
C ARG A 218 -8.96 -4.82 14.71
N ASN A 219 -9.14 -3.53 14.93
CA ASN A 219 -10.47 -2.95 15.05
C ASN A 219 -11.04 -2.66 13.64
N HIS A 220 -12.27 -3.09 13.40
CA HIS A 220 -13.00 -2.91 12.15
C HIS A 220 -14.31 -2.15 12.43
N PRO A 221 -14.24 -0.84 12.75
CA PRO A 221 -15.44 -0.05 12.94
C PRO A 221 -16.17 0.14 11.61
N GLY A 222 -17.50 0.17 11.66
CA GLY A 222 -18.30 0.54 10.49
C GLY A 222 -17.96 1.95 10.02
N PHE A 223 -17.96 2.15 8.70
CA PHE A 223 -17.68 3.44 8.09
C PHE A 223 -18.76 3.80 7.05
N THR A 224 -19.25 5.03 7.12
CA THR A 224 -20.18 5.60 6.14
C THR A 224 -19.62 6.94 5.67
N PRO A 225 -19.21 7.06 4.40
CA PRO A 225 -18.69 8.31 3.87
C PRO A 225 -19.79 9.37 3.73
N GLU A 226 -19.42 10.61 4.02
CA GLU A 226 -20.30 11.77 3.85
C GLU A 226 -19.76 12.65 2.72
N PRO A 227 -20.61 13.05 1.74
CA PRO A 227 -20.21 13.95 0.68
C PRO A 227 -19.91 15.34 1.24
N ARG A 228 -18.72 15.84 0.96
CA ARG A 228 -18.27 17.16 1.40
C ARG A 228 -17.36 17.78 0.35
N ARG A 229 -17.32 19.11 0.32
CA ARG A 229 -16.32 19.87 -0.41
C ARG A 229 -15.49 20.67 0.58
N LEU A 230 -14.20 20.48 0.56
CA LEU A 230 -13.24 21.18 1.39
C LEU A 230 -12.20 21.88 0.52
N ARG A 231 -11.76 23.05 0.95
CA ARG A 231 -10.73 23.84 0.29
C ARG A 231 -9.79 24.39 1.34
N THR A 232 -8.51 24.11 1.20
CA THR A 232 -7.49 24.53 2.16
C THR A 232 -6.38 25.28 1.44
N PRO A 233 -6.10 26.53 1.83
CA PRO A 233 -4.91 27.24 1.39
C PRO A 233 -3.65 26.56 1.92
N TYR A 234 -2.60 26.55 1.09
CA TYR A 234 -1.30 25.99 1.45
C TYR A 234 -0.18 26.85 0.87
N ASP A 235 0.65 27.39 1.72
CA ASP A 235 1.71 28.34 1.37
C ASP A 235 2.81 27.77 0.48
N LYS A 236 3.01 26.44 0.52
CA LYS A 236 3.99 25.73 -0.31
C LYS A 236 3.40 25.20 -1.61
N ALA A 237 2.12 25.38 -1.86
CA ALA A 237 1.49 25.02 -3.12
C ALA A 237 1.69 26.13 -4.15
N SER A 238 2.21 25.80 -5.32
CA SER A 238 2.30 26.69 -6.50
C SER A 238 1.19 26.42 -7.51
N GLN A 239 0.51 25.28 -7.40
CA GLN A 239 -0.60 24.83 -8.24
C GLN A 239 -1.79 24.47 -7.36
N ALA A 240 -2.95 24.28 -7.97
CA ALA A 240 -4.08 23.65 -7.32
C ALA A 240 -3.95 22.11 -7.42
N TYR A 241 -4.16 21.46 -6.31
CA TYR A 241 -4.19 20.01 -6.19
C TYR A 241 -5.56 19.59 -5.66
N ALA A 242 -6.15 18.55 -6.24
CA ALA A 242 -7.42 18.05 -5.75
C ALA A 242 -7.44 16.51 -5.68
N VAL A 243 -8.20 16.02 -4.73
CA VAL A 243 -8.58 14.62 -4.69
C VAL A 243 -10.08 14.47 -4.44
N PHE A 244 -10.72 13.59 -5.22
CA PHE A 244 -12.07 13.14 -4.93
C PHE A 244 -11.95 11.71 -4.38
N VAL A 245 -12.47 11.50 -3.18
CA VAL A 245 -12.43 10.20 -2.49
C VAL A 245 -13.86 9.68 -2.39
N ALA A 246 -14.12 8.55 -3.04
CA ALA A 246 -15.43 7.91 -3.04
C ALA A 246 -15.31 6.48 -2.49
N PRO A 247 -16.41 5.89 -1.94
CA PRO A 247 -16.37 4.52 -1.47
C PRO A 247 -16.10 3.53 -2.61
N GLY A 248 -15.26 2.54 -2.34
CA GLY A 248 -14.87 1.46 -3.22
C GLY A 248 -15.06 0.09 -2.56
N HIS A 249 -14.40 -0.92 -3.07
CA HIS A 249 -14.53 -2.31 -2.66
C HIS A 249 -13.31 -2.80 -1.88
N ALA A 250 -13.56 -3.61 -0.85
CA ALA A 250 -12.52 -4.19 -0.01
C ALA A 250 -11.61 -5.17 -0.79
N ALA A 251 -10.41 -5.40 -0.28
CA ALA A 251 -9.44 -6.31 -0.87
C ALA A 251 -9.95 -7.76 -1.01
N ALA A 252 -10.87 -8.20 -0.13
CA ALA A 252 -11.47 -9.54 -0.20
C ALA A 252 -12.68 -9.64 -1.14
N ALA A 253 -13.22 -8.51 -1.62
CA ALA A 253 -14.38 -8.47 -2.53
C ALA A 253 -13.96 -8.84 -3.96
N GLU A 254 -14.76 -9.65 -4.65
CA GLU A 254 -14.49 -10.01 -6.05
C GLU A 254 -14.67 -8.81 -6.98
N GLU A 255 -15.57 -7.90 -6.63
CA GLU A 255 -15.87 -6.66 -7.34
C GLU A 255 -14.67 -5.71 -7.44
N ARG A 256 -13.64 -5.87 -6.62
CA ARG A 256 -12.42 -5.03 -6.67
C ARG A 256 -11.75 -5.02 -8.05
N TYR A 257 -11.83 -6.12 -8.79
CA TYR A 257 -11.27 -6.18 -10.14
C TYR A 257 -12.04 -5.33 -11.14
N ALA A 258 -13.36 -5.36 -11.07
CA ALA A 258 -14.22 -4.48 -11.84
C ALA A 258 -14.02 -3.01 -11.43
N ALA A 259 -13.83 -2.76 -10.12
CA ALA A 259 -13.54 -1.42 -9.59
C ALA A 259 -12.21 -0.86 -10.10
N ARG A 260 -11.16 -1.69 -10.19
CA ARG A 260 -9.86 -1.28 -10.79
C ARG A 260 -10.03 -0.90 -12.26
N VAL A 261 -10.73 -1.75 -13.03
CA VAL A 261 -11.00 -1.48 -14.45
C VAL A 261 -11.87 -0.22 -14.62
N LEU A 262 -12.85 0.00 -13.72
CA LEU A 262 -13.66 1.21 -13.72
C LEU A 262 -12.81 2.48 -13.46
N ALA A 263 -11.83 2.38 -12.55
CA ALA A 263 -10.89 3.47 -12.30
C ALA A 263 -10.02 3.75 -13.55
N ASP A 264 -9.55 2.73 -14.26
CA ASP A 264 -8.81 2.89 -15.53
C ASP A 264 -9.67 3.55 -16.60
N VAL A 265 -10.95 3.17 -16.76
CA VAL A 265 -11.89 3.85 -17.68
C VAL A 265 -12.02 5.33 -17.35
N LEU A 266 -12.14 5.64 -16.06
CA LEU A 266 -12.33 7.02 -15.61
C LEU A 266 -11.06 7.86 -15.77
N GLY A 267 -9.92 7.37 -15.31
CA GLY A 267 -8.73 8.20 -15.09
C GLY A 267 -7.41 7.56 -15.53
N ASP A 268 -7.43 6.71 -16.56
CA ASP A 268 -6.17 6.37 -17.24
C ASP A 268 -5.49 7.65 -17.73
N PRO A 269 -4.18 7.87 -17.42
CA PRO A 269 -3.52 9.15 -17.67
C PRO A 269 -3.36 9.50 -19.15
N ASP A 270 -3.46 8.53 -20.07
CA ASP A 270 -3.26 8.73 -21.51
C ASP A 270 -4.57 8.74 -22.29
N ASN A 271 -5.61 8.08 -21.81
CA ASN A 271 -6.84 7.87 -22.60
C ASN A 271 -8.11 7.64 -21.74
N GLY A 272 -8.08 7.94 -20.45
CA GLY A 272 -9.27 7.91 -19.59
C GLY A 272 -10.23 9.05 -19.90
N ARG A 273 -11.47 8.97 -19.38
CA ARG A 273 -12.47 10.03 -19.57
C ARG A 273 -12.00 11.38 -19.05
N LEU A 274 -11.28 11.39 -17.92
CA LEU A 274 -10.74 12.61 -17.33
C LEU A 274 -9.61 13.19 -18.16
N PHE A 275 -8.80 12.38 -18.85
CA PHE A 275 -7.79 12.85 -19.79
C PHE A 275 -8.43 13.74 -20.88
N TRP A 276 -9.41 13.20 -21.59
CA TRP A 276 -10.09 13.92 -22.67
C TRP A 276 -10.91 15.13 -22.19
N ARG A 277 -11.38 15.07 -20.94
CA ARG A 277 -12.22 16.12 -20.37
C ARG A 277 -11.44 17.30 -19.80
N LEU A 278 -10.21 17.05 -19.30
CA LEU A 278 -9.46 17.98 -18.50
C LEU A 278 -8.03 18.22 -18.99
N VAL A 279 -7.30 17.14 -19.35
CA VAL A 279 -5.88 17.23 -19.73
C VAL A 279 -5.75 17.69 -21.18
N ASP A 280 -6.42 17.02 -22.12
CA ASP A 280 -6.39 17.37 -23.55
C ASP A 280 -6.79 18.83 -23.84
N PRO A 281 -7.84 19.40 -23.22
CA PRO A 281 -8.15 20.83 -23.36
C PRO A 281 -7.24 21.77 -22.55
N GLY A 282 -6.24 21.26 -21.81
CA GLY A 282 -5.26 22.06 -21.09
C GLY A 282 -5.76 22.71 -19.78
N LEU A 283 -6.82 22.18 -19.16
CA LEU A 283 -7.35 22.70 -17.90
C LEU A 283 -6.56 22.22 -16.67
N VAL A 284 -5.96 21.04 -16.77
CA VAL A 284 -5.08 20.46 -15.76
C VAL A 284 -3.87 19.81 -16.43
N GLU A 285 -2.79 19.70 -15.70
CA GLU A 285 -1.58 18.96 -16.14
C GLU A 285 -1.73 17.46 -15.92
N THR A 286 -2.44 17.08 -14.86
CA THR A 286 -2.61 15.68 -14.45
C THR A 286 -4.05 15.43 -14.03
N ALA A 287 -4.63 14.34 -14.53
CA ALA A 287 -5.89 13.78 -14.07
C ALA A 287 -5.78 12.26 -14.07
N MET A 288 -5.88 11.63 -12.90
CA MET A 288 -5.79 10.18 -12.74
C MET A 288 -6.87 9.67 -11.82
N ALA A 289 -7.28 8.41 -12.02
CA ALA A 289 -8.13 7.72 -11.06
C ALA A 289 -7.59 6.32 -10.78
N TYR A 290 -7.76 5.86 -9.56
CA TYR A 290 -7.40 4.52 -9.14
C TYR A 290 -8.32 4.03 -8.04
N HIS A 291 -8.40 2.73 -7.90
CA HIS A 291 -9.09 2.05 -6.83
C HIS A 291 -8.08 1.57 -5.79
N HIS A 292 -8.23 2.03 -4.54
CA HIS A 292 -7.40 1.61 -3.40
C HIS A 292 -8.17 0.65 -2.52
N GLU A 293 -7.52 -0.44 -2.13
CA GLU A 293 -8.13 -1.52 -1.36
C GLU A 293 -7.55 -1.58 0.05
N TYR A 294 -8.43 -1.60 1.02
CA TYR A 294 -8.12 -1.91 2.42
C TYR A 294 -8.75 -3.27 2.78
N GLU A 295 -8.49 -3.76 3.95
CA GLU A 295 -8.96 -5.07 4.39
C GLU A 295 -10.49 -5.19 4.38
N GLU A 296 -11.20 -4.19 4.91
CA GLU A 296 -12.67 -4.23 5.02
C GLU A 296 -13.42 -3.26 4.12
N LEU A 297 -12.73 -2.35 3.48
CA LEU A 297 -13.33 -1.35 2.58
C LEU A 297 -12.37 -0.98 1.45
N GLY A 298 -12.81 -0.18 0.52
CA GLY A 298 -11.96 0.43 -0.51
C GLY A 298 -12.37 1.85 -0.81
N THR A 299 -11.56 2.53 -1.61
CA THR A 299 -11.85 3.87 -2.08
C THR A 299 -11.54 4.01 -3.56
N PHE A 300 -12.38 4.76 -4.28
CA PHE A 300 -11.98 5.36 -5.53
C PHE A 300 -11.33 6.71 -5.24
N LEU A 301 -10.21 6.97 -5.88
CA LEU A 301 -9.49 8.23 -5.78
C LEU A 301 -9.38 8.84 -7.18
N VAL A 302 -9.76 10.12 -7.32
CA VAL A 302 -9.47 10.91 -8.51
C VAL A 302 -8.50 12.01 -8.08
N TYR A 303 -7.30 11.99 -8.63
CA TYR A 303 -6.27 12.99 -8.36
C TYR A 303 -6.13 13.96 -9.53
N LEU A 304 -6.02 15.25 -9.22
CA LEU A 304 -5.89 16.34 -10.18
C LEU A 304 -4.78 17.29 -9.74
N GLN A 305 -4.11 17.86 -10.74
CA GLN A 305 -3.11 18.91 -10.55
C GLN A 305 -3.14 19.89 -11.73
N GLY A 306 -3.21 21.19 -11.46
CA GLY A 306 -3.25 22.19 -12.51
C GLY A 306 -3.27 23.63 -12.02
N ASP A 307 -3.61 24.56 -12.93
CA ASP A 307 -3.67 25.99 -12.62
C ASP A 307 -4.83 26.29 -11.66
N PRO A 308 -4.57 27.01 -10.54
CA PRO A 308 -5.62 27.45 -9.61
C PRO A 308 -6.75 28.25 -10.25
N ALA A 309 -6.48 28.96 -11.35
CA ALA A 309 -7.50 29.74 -12.07
C ALA A 309 -8.63 28.88 -12.64
N HIS A 310 -8.39 27.59 -12.86
CA HIS A 310 -9.37 26.66 -13.41
C HIS A 310 -10.11 25.82 -12.34
N GLU A 311 -9.88 26.04 -11.04
CA GLU A 311 -10.42 25.23 -9.93
C GLU A 311 -11.92 24.95 -10.06
N GLU A 312 -12.73 25.98 -10.20
CA GLU A 312 -14.21 25.84 -10.24
C GLU A 312 -14.69 25.12 -11.52
N GLU A 313 -14.08 25.42 -12.67
CA GLU A 313 -14.41 24.77 -13.93
C GLU A 313 -14.04 23.28 -13.89
N VAL A 314 -12.83 22.96 -13.40
CA VAL A 314 -12.34 21.59 -13.24
C VAL A 314 -13.24 20.81 -12.28
N SER A 315 -13.55 21.38 -11.13
CA SER A 315 -14.47 20.80 -10.15
C SER A 315 -15.83 20.47 -10.76
N ALA A 316 -16.41 21.40 -11.52
CA ALA A 316 -17.69 21.20 -12.19
C ALA A 316 -17.62 20.07 -13.22
N ARG A 317 -16.58 20.04 -14.07
CA ARG A 317 -16.40 19.04 -15.12
C ARG A 317 -16.18 17.64 -14.52
N VAL A 318 -15.41 17.52 -13.44
CA VAL A 318 -15.22 16.22 -12.75
C VAL A 318 -16.55 15.73 -12.21
N ARG A 319 -17.28 16.55 -11.47
CA ARG A 319 -18.61 16.17 -10.92
C ARG A 319 -19.59 15.78 -12.02
N GLU A 320 -19.60 16.49 -13.13
CA GLU A 320 -20.44 16.14 -14.29
C GLU A 320 -20.04 14.77 -14.87
N GLU A 321 -18.73 14.51 -15.01
CA GLU A 321 -18.26 13.22 -15.55
C GLU A 321 -18.54 12.05 -14.61
N LEU A 322 -18.33 12.23 -13.31
CA LEU A 322 -18.68 11.21 -12.31
C LEU A 322 -20.19 10.90 -12.30
N GLN A 323 -21.05 11.93 -12.39
CA GLN A 323 -22.50 11.74 -12.51
C GLN A 323 -22.89 11.10 -13.84
N ARG A 324 -22.19 11.43 -14.94
CA ARG A 324 -22.42 10.82 -16.24
C ARG A 324 -22.06 9.32 -16.19
N LEU A 325 -20.93 8.98 -15.57
CA LEU A 325 -20.50 7.61 -15.37
C LEU A 325 -21.55 6.81 -14.59
N GLU A 326 -22.06 7.34 -13.45
CA GLU A 326 -23.11 6.68 -12.65
C GLU A 326 -24.44 6.53 -13.41
N LYS A 327 -24.80 7.45 -14.32
CA LYS A 327 -26.08 7.42 -15.03
C LYS A 327 -26.04 6.59 -16.30
N ARG A 328 -24.91 6.58 -17.01
CA ARG A 328 -24.81 5.97 -18.36
C ARG A 328 -23.96 4.70 -18.38
N GLY A 329 -23.19 4.45 -17.31
CA GLY A 329 -22.27 3.33 -17.25
C GLY A 329 -21.05 3.53 -18.16
N VAL A 330 -20.47 2.42 -18.56
CA VAL A 330 -19.25 2.32 -19.39
C VAL A 330 -19.62 1.78 -20.76
N GLU A 331 -19.06 2.37 -21.82
CA GLU A 331 -19.22 1.88 -23.17
C GLU A 331 -18.34 0.65 -23.42
N ALA A 332 -18.77 -0.25 -24.30
CA ALA A 332 -18.07 -1.50 -24.56
C ALA A 332 -16.62 -1.28 -25.04
N GLU A 333 -16.38 -0.28 -25.88
CA GLU A 333 -15.04 0.03 -26.38
C GLU A 333 -14.10 0.57 -25.28
N GLU A 334 -14.61 1.37 -24.36
CA GLU A 334 -13.84 1.86 -23.18
C GLU A 334 -13.44 0.70 -22.29
N LEU A 335 -14.39 -0.20 -22.02
CA LEU A 335 -14.16 -1.40 -21.22
C LEU A 335 -13.08 -2.28 -21.85
N GLU A 336 -13.16 -2.57 -23.16
CA GLU A 336 -12.16 -3.42 -23.81
C GLU A 336 -10.76 -2.82 -23.75
N ARG A 337 -10.61 -1.51 -23.91
CA ARG A 337 -9.31 -0.84 -23.75
C ARG A 337 -8.78 -0.93 -22.31
N ALA A 338 -9.62 -0.65 -21.31
CA ALA A 338 -9.22 -0.72 -19.92
C ALA A 338 -8.86 -2.15 -19.49
N LYS A 339 -9.65 -3.16 -19.89
CA LYS A 339 -9.34 -4.59 -19.66
C LYS A 339 -7.97 -4.96 -20.21
N LEU A 340 -7.65 -4.54 -21.43
CA LEU A 340 -6.36 -4.86 -22.04
C LEU A 340 -5.20 -4.21 -21.28
N LYS A 341 -5.32 -2.94 -20.88
CA LYS A 341 -4.31 -2.25 -20.06
C LYS A 341 -4.11 -2.93 -18.70
N THR A 342 -5.19 -3.19 -17.98
CA THR A 342 -5.14 -3.91 -16.69
C THR A 342 -4.51 -5.29 -16.86
N ALA A 343 -4.90 -6.06 -17.87
CA ALA A 343 -4.34 -7.40 -18.14
C ALA A 343 -2.83 -7.33 -18.47
N THR A 344 -2.41 -6.32 -19.25
CA THR A 344 -0.99 -6.10 -19.57
C THR A 344 -0.19 -5.74 -18.32
N SER A 345 -0.70 -4.86 -17.48
CA SER A 345 -0.07 -4.49 -16.20
C SER A 345 0.10 -5.69 -15.27
N LEU A 346 -0.90 -6.58 -15.20
CA LEU A 346 -0.80 -7.85 -14.45
C LEU A 346 0.30 -8.74 -14.99
N VAL A 347 0.47 -8.85 -16.31
CA VAL A 347 1.55 -9.64 -16.92
C VAL A 347 2.91 -9.07 -16.52
N PHE A 348 3.11 -7.76 -16.67
CA PHE A 348 4.38 -7.11 -16.30
C PHE A 348 4.68 -7.22 -14.81
N ALA A 349 3.66 -7.11 -13.95
CA ALA A 349 3.81 -7.40 -12.52
C ALA A 349 4.26 -8.85 -12.22
N GLY A 350 4.07 -9.75 -13.17
CA GLY A 350 4.48 -11.15 -13.09
C GLY A 350 5.92 -11.45 -13.50
N GLU A 351 6.65 -10.51 -14.11
CA GLU A 351 7.93 -10.80 -14.78
C GLU A 351 9.11 -10.97 -13.82
N THR A 352 9.12 -10.27 -12.70
CA THR A 352 10.24 -10.33 -11.76
C THR A 352 9.86 -11.05 -10.46
N SER A 353 10.84 -11.72 -9.83
CA SER A 353 10.62 -12.35 -8.53
C SER A 353 10.14 -11.35 -7.48
N LEU A 354 10.65 -10.11 -7.53
CA LEU A 354 10.27 -9.07 -6.58
C LEU A 354 8.81 -8.60 -6.78
N SER A 355 8.40 -8.35 -8.01
CA SER A 355 7.00 -7.98 -8.31
C SER A 355 6.03 -9.11 -7.94
N ARG A 356 6.44 -10.36 -8.18
CA ARG A 356 5.69 -11.56 -7.77
C ARG A 356 5.57 -11.67 -6.25
N LEU A 357 6.64 -11.34 -5.52
CA LEU A 357 6.62 -11.32 -4.05
C LEU A 357 5.56 -10.34 -3.53
N PHE A 358 5.52 -9.13 -4.09
CA PHE A 358 4.51 -8.14 -3.68
C PHE A 358 3.10 -8.57 -4.03
N TYR A 359 2.88 -9.05 -5.25
CA TYR A 359 1.57 -9.54 -5.65
C TYR A 359 1.07 -10.65 -4.70
N LEU A 360 1.93 -11.64 -4.45
CA LEU A 360 1.64 -12.76 -3.55
C LEU A 360 1.44 -12.30 -2.10
N GLY A 361 2.41 -11.59 -1.55
CA GLY A 361 2.45 -11.24 -0.13
C GLY A 361 1.37 -10.24 0.27
N MET A 362 1.16 -9.18 -0.54
CA MET A 362 0.10 -8.20 -0.30
C MET A 362 -1.29 -8.85 -0.43
N GLY A 363 -1.54 -9.53 -1.56
CA GLY A 363 -2.82 -10.19 -1.80
C GLY A 363 -3.18 -11.19 -0.71
N TYR A 364 -2.23 -12.05 -0.33
CA TYR A 364 -2.44 -13.04 0.71
C TYR A 364 -2.62 -12.41 2.10
N SER A 365 -1.90 -11.33 2.41
CA SER A 365 -2.02 -10.65 3.71
C SER A 365 -3.40 -10.04 3.94
N TYR A 366 -4.05 -9.56 2.87
CA TYR A 366 -5.39 -9.01 2.94
C TYR A 366 -6.50 -10.08 2.86
N THR A 367 -6.33 -11.09 2.01
CA THR A 367 -7.41 -12.02 1.68
C THR A 367 -7.29 -13.39 2.36
N GLY A 368 -6.10 -13.75 2.82
CA GLY A 368 -5.77 -15.11 3.28
C GLY A 368 -5.83 -16.17 2.17
N ARG A 369 -5.83 -15.76 0.89
CA ARG A 369 -5.98 -16.65 -0.27
C ARG A 369 -4.90 -16.36 -1.31
N TYR A 370 -4.47 -17.41 -2.00
CA TYR A 370 -3.64 -17.29 -3.19
C TYR A 370 -4.52 -17.11 -4.43
N GLU A 371 -4.21 -16.11 -5.22
CA GLU A 371 -4.84 -15.87 -6.51
C GLU A 371 -3.78 -15.84 -7.60
N ALA A 372 -3.81 -16.84 -8.48
CA ALA A 372 -2.88 -16.90 -9.59
C ALA A 372 -3.13 -15.75 -10.58
N LEU A 373 -2.07 -15.07 -11.02
CA LEU A 373 -2.17 -13.95 -11.98
C LEU A 373 -2.97 -14.30 -13.24
N ASP A 374 -2.77 -15.51 -13.79
CA ASP A 374 -3.53 -15.97 -14.96
C ASP A 374 -5.04 -16.09 -14.68
N THR A 375 -5.42 -16.42 -13.44
CA THR A 375 -6.82 -16.47 -13.05
C THR A 375 -7.39 -15.06 -12.98
N VAL A 376 -6.70 -14.15 -12.32
CA VAL A 376 -7.11 -12.74 -12.24
C VAL A 376 -7.18 -12.10 -13.63
N ARG A 377 -6.18 -12.35 -14.48
CA ARG A 377 -6.19 -11.88 -15.86
C ARG A 377 -7.41 -12.38 -16.64
N ARG A 378 -7.76 -13.66 -16.48
CA ARG A 378 -8.98 -14.22 -17.10
C ARG A 378 -10.24 -13.52 -16.59
N TRP A 379 -10.37 -13.29 -15.29
CA TRP A 379 -11.51 -12.56 -14.73
C TRP A 379 -11.63 -11.16 -15.31
N VAL A 380 -10.54 -10.41 -15.33
CA VAL A 380 -10.50 -9.08 -15.95
C VAL A 380 -10.96 -9.13 -17.41
N MET A 381 -10.44 -10.08 -18.20
CA MET A 381 -10.80 -10.20 -19.62
C MET A 381 -12.26 -10.66 -19.87
N HIS A 382 -12.92 -11.26 -18.86
CA HIS A 382 -14.33 -11.65 -18.92
C HIS A 382 -15.30 -10.61 -18.35
N LEU A 383 -14.81 -9.46 -17.90
CA LEU A 383 -15.68 -8.38 -17.47
C LEU A 383 -16.53 -7.87 -18.64
N GLU A 384 -17.81 -7.65 -18.35
CA GLU A 384 -18.81 -7.10 -19.24
C GLU A 384 -19.33 -5.77 -18.69
N PRO A 385 -19.90 -4.88 -19.50
CA PRO A 385 -20.34 -3.57 -19.02
C PRO A 385 -21.30 -3.62 -17.82
N TYR A 386 -22.09 -4.67 -17.68
CA TYR A 386 -23.04 -4.81 -16.58
C TYR A 386 -22.32 -4.99 -15.23
N HIS A 387 -21.16 -5.67 -15.17
CA HIS A 387 -20.39 -5.83 -13.92
C HIS A 387 -19.95 -4.46 -13.38
N LEU A 388 -19.54 -3.55 -14.27
CA LEU A 388 -19.21 -2.19 -13.87
C LEU A 388 -20.48 -1.39 -13.54
N GLY A 389 -21.59 -1.69 -14.22
CA GLY A 389 -22.91 -1.13 -13.95
C GLY A 389 -23.39 -1.41 -12.51
N GLU A 390 -23.23 -2.65 -12.03
CA GLU A 390 -23.55 -3.05 -10.65
C GLU A 390 -22.81 -2.22 -9.61
N LEU A 391 -21.50 -1.92 -9.85
CA LEU A 391 -20.76 -1.03 -8.95
C LEU A 391 -21.34 0.39 -8.90
N LEU A 392 -21.85 0.86 -10.04
CA LEU A 392 -22.38 2.22 -10.19
C LEU A 392 -23.80 2.38 -9.65
N GLU A 393 -24.56 1.28 -9.46
CA GLU A 393 -25.89 1.31 -8.85
C GLU A 393 -25.85 1.86 -7.40
N ALA A 394 -24.79 1.57 -6.67
CA ALA A 394 -24.54 2.10 -5.34
C ALA A 394 -24.23 3.60 -5.31
N ARG A 395 -24.07 4.24 -6.47
CA ARG A 395 -23.70 5.65 -6.66
C ARG A 395 -22.53 6.09 -5.79
N PRO A 396 -21.36 5.45 -5.92
CA PRO A 396 -20.22 5.72 -5.05
C PRO A 396 -19.76 7.17 -5.15
N PHE A 397 -19.74 7.72 -6.35
CA PHE A 397 -19.23 9.07 -6.61
C PHE A 397 -20.15 10.19 -6.11
N SER A 398 -21.46 9.90 -5.99
CA SER A 398 -22.42 10.82 -5.36
C SER A 398 -22.15 11.01 -3.86
N ARG A 399 -21.31 10.17 -3.25
CA ARG A 399 -20.90 10.24 -1.83
C ARG A 399 -19.42 10.65 -1.67
N ALA A 400 -18.83 11.23 -2.70
CA ALA A 400 -17.43 11.59 -2.67
C ALA A 400 -17.15 12.79 -1.77
N LEU A 401 -16.02 12.72 -1.05
CA LEU A 401 -15.34 13.91 -0.54
C LEU A 401 -14.60 14.55 -1.72
N GLU A 402 -14.76 15.84 -1.91
CA GLU A 402 -13.95 16.68 -2.79
C GLU A 402 -13.03 17.53 -1.91
N TYR A 403 -11.73 17.34 -2.02
CA TYR A 403 -10.74 18.08 -1.23
C TYR A 403 -9.76 18.83 -2.14
N TRP A 404 -9.66 20.15 -1.96
CA TRP A 404 -8.74 21.01 -2.69
C TRP A 404 -7.66 21.56 -1.76
N LEU A 405 -6.42 21.46 -2.22
CA LEU A 405 -5.24 22.14 -1.66
C LEU A 405 -4.77 23.17 -2.70
N VAL A 406 -4.83 24.45 -2.35
CA VAL A 406 -4.59 25.53 -3.29
C VAL A 406 -3.52 26.47 -2.77
N PRO A 407 -2.83 27.25 -3.63
CA PRO A 407 -1.93 28.29 -3.18
C PRO A 407 -2.58 29.21 -2.16
N ALA A 408 -1.85 29.60 -1.12
CA ALA A 408 -2.28 30.67 -0.25
C ALA A 408 -2.24 31.98 -1.04
N ASP A 409 -3.32 32.76 -0.98
CA ASP A 409 -3.31 34.09 -1.54
C ASP A 409 -2.25 34.94 -0.81
N HIS A 410 -1.17 35.24 -1.49
CA HIS A 410 -0.21 36.25 -1.03
C HIS A 410 -0.88 37.61 -1.25
N GLY A 411 -1.59 38.10 -0.22
CA GLY A 411 -2.20 39.43 -0.20
C GLY A 411 -1.19 40.59 -0.28
#